data_91622dae071a5f818dc244fb07b93535
#
_entry.id   91622dae071a5f818dc244fb07b93535
#
_cell.length_a   1.000
_cell.length_b   1.000
_cell.length_c   1.000
_cell.angle_alpha   90.00
_cell.angle_beta   90.00
_cell.angle_gamma   90.00
#
_symmetry.space_group_name_H-M   'P 1'
#
loop_
_entity.id
_entity.type
_entity.pdbx_description
1 polymer ?
#
loop_
_entity_poly.entity_id
_entity_poly.type
_entity_poly.pdbx_seq_one_letter_code
_entity_poly.pdbx_strand_id
1 'polypeptide(L)'
;MKFRRLVKLAAVAVVLAAVAVSAFIAIRLLGGKTGGAVQVVNAPAELVARGKYLAEAADCAACHSAPAGAPYAGGLAMQSGFGTIYATNITPDPDNGIGRWSADDFWRALHDGIRRDGQPLYPAMPYTSYRGMTRADADAIYAYVMQLRPMKVANRRTQLGFPYDIRLGMIGWNLLFLTDSVPAASVGSSAAWQRGRYLANVLGHCGECHTPRGMLGQMELSEPLAGFALGRVAAPDITPAGLASRGWMAASLRTYLGRGIGGPGSAFSDMHQVIVLSTRNLTAEDNDALVTFLLGDKPPPPAPLPPADPAILGAAAGGPGRTDYVALCAGCHGLEGNGLPNTVVALRGNSTLRLADPRNLLVAMLDGIGPENFPHRASLQAMPGFADKLSDQQAAGLANYLRVVWGGQKPDVAAATVRALR
;
A
#
# COMPACT_ATOMS: atom_id res chain seq x y z
N MET A 1 -41.16 -32.21 -25.31
CA MET A 1 -41.10 -30.96 -26.11
C MET A 1 -40.58 -29.75 -25.32
N LYS A 2 -40.97 -29.50 -24.06
CA LYS A 2 -40.55 -28.32 -23.28
C LYS A 2 -39.05 -28.26 -22.97
N PHE A 3 -38.38 -29.36 -22.64
CA PHE A 3 -36.95 -29.43 -22.33
C PHE A 3 -36.05 -29.04 -23.52
N ARG A 4 -36.32 -29.51 -24.72
CA ARG A 4 -35.60 -29.15 -25.95
C ARG A 4 -35.74 -27.64 -26.29
N ARG A 5 -36.87 -27.02 -25.99
CA ARG A 5 -37.07 -25.55 -26.14
C ARG A 5 -36.25 -24.77 -25.12
N LEU A 6 -36.21 -25.23 -23.87
CA LEU A 6 -35.38 -24.60 -22.82
C LEU A 6 -33.88 -24.66 -23.13
N VAL A 7 -33.38 -25.79 -23.59
CA VAL A 7 -31.98 -25.96 -24.03
C VAL A 7 -31.65 -25.04 -25.22
N LYS A 8 -32.56 -24.93 -26.21
CA LYS A 8 -32.36 -24.01 -27.34
C LYS A 8 -32.34 -22.52 -26.87
N LEU A 9 -33.25 -22.14 -25.96
CA LEU A 9 -33.29 -20.79 -25.45
C LEU A 9 -32.02 -20.46 -24.63
N ALA A 10 -31.54 -21.39 -23.80
CA ALA A 10 -30.30 -21.24 -23.08
C ALA A 10 -29.09 -21.12 -24.02
N ALA A 11 -29.01 -21.95 -25.07
CA ALA A 11 -27.96 -21.87 -26.08
C ALA A 11 -27.98 -20.52 -26.83
N VAL A 12 -29.16 -20.03 -27.21
CA VAL A 12 -29.31 -18.71 -27.85
C VAL A 12 -28.90 -17.59 -26.91
N ALA A 13 -29.27 -17.65 -25.64
CA ALA A 13 -28.86 -16.66 -24.63
C ALA A 13 -27.35 -16.63 -24.42
N VAL A 14 -26.68 -17.79 -24.38
CA VAL A 14 -25.22 -17.91 -24.30
C VAL A 14 -24.55 -17.32 -25.56
N VAL A 15 -25.06 -17.60 -26.74
CA VAL A 15 -24.52 -17.02 -27.98
C VAL A 15 -24.71 -15.52 -28.03
N LEU A 16 -25.87 -14.99 -27.65
CA LEU A 16 -26.13 -13.56 -27.61
C LEU A 16 -25.22 -12.86 -26.57
N ALA A 17 -25.02 -13.47 -25.41
CA ALA A 17 -24.09 -12.97 -24.41
C ALA A 17 -22.64 -12.96 -24.94
N ALA A 18 -22.21 -14.02 -25.62
CA ALA A 18 -20.88 -14.10 -26.24
C ALA A 18 -20.69 -13.04 -27.33
N VAL A 19 -21.71 -12.80 -28.18
CA VAL A 19 -21.69 -11.76 -29.22
C VAL A 19 -21.64 -10.37 -28.57
N ALA A 20 -22.44 -10.12 -27.54
CA ALA A 20 -22.44 -8.84 -26.83
C ALA A 20 -21.08 -8.56 -26.15
N VAL A 21 -20.49 -9.56 -25.52
CA VAL A 21 -19.14 -9.48 -24.93
C VAL A 21 -18.09 -9.24 -26.02
N SER A 22 -18.17 -9.95 -27.15
CA SER A 22 -17.23 -9.77 -28.25
C SER A 22 -17.36 -8.38 -28.89
N ALA A 23 -18.58 -7.88 -29.08
CA ALA A 23 -18.84 -6.53 -29.59
C ALA A 23 -18.33 -5.46 -28.60
N PHE A 24 -18.57 -5.64 -27.31
CA PHE A 24 -18.04 -4.74 -26.27
C PHE A 24 -16.51 -4.73 -26.26
N ILE A 25 -15.85 -5.90 -26.35
CA ILE A 25 -14.40 -6.01 -26.45
C ILE A 25 -13.90 -5.31 -27.72
N ALA A 26 -14.56 -5.53 -28.86
CA ALA A 26 -14.19 -4.89 -30.13
C ALA A 26 -14.33 -3.36 -30.05
N ILE A 27 -15.42 -2.84 -29.47
CA ILE A 27 -15.63 -1.41 -29.27
C ILE A 27 -14.53 -0.81 -28.37
N ARG A 28 -14.16 -1.51 -27.29
CA ARG A 28 -13.09 -1.08 -26.39
C ARG A 28 -11.72 -1.09 -27.07
N LEU A 29 -11.41 -2.12 -27.85
CA LEU A 29 -10.13 -2.23 -28.57
C LEU A 29 -10.03 -1.27 -29.76
N LEU A 30 -11.13 -1.03 -30.48
CA LEU A 30 -11.16 -0.12 -31.63
C LEU A 30 -11.33 1.34 -31.24
N GLY A 31 -12.08 1.63 -30.17
CA GLY A 31 -12.26 2.98 -29.64
C GLY A 31 -11.00 3.55 -28.97
N GLY A 32 -9.99 2.72 -28.71
CA GLY A 32 -8.76 3.12 -28.01
C GLY A 32 -7.67 3.76 -28.90
N LYS A 33 -7.86 3.81 -30.22
CA LYS A 33 -6.86 4.40 -31.15
C LYS A 33 -7.09 5.90 -31.35
N THR A 34 -7.01 6.68 -30.31
CA THR A 34 -6.91 8.14 -30.46
C THR A 34 -5.44 8.48 -30.71
N GLY A 35 -5.05 8.52 -31.99
CA GLY A 35 -3.78 9.09 -32.42
C GLY A 35 -3.75 10.60 -32.22
N GLY A 36 -3.83 11.06 -30.99
CA GLY A 36 -3.57 12.46 -30.65
C GLY A 36 -2.11 12.79 -30.96
N ALA A 37 -1.87 13.94 -31.60
CA ALA A 37 -0.52 14.42 -31.83
C ALA A 37 0.22 14.49 -30.49
N VAL A 38 1.48 14.03 -30.47
CA VAL A 38 2.40 14.25 -29.35
C VAL A 38 2.50 15.75 -29.15
N GLN A 39 1.86 16.27 -28.11
CA GLN A 39 2.06 17.67 -27.74
C GLN A 39 3.37 17.74 -26.97
N VAL A 40 4.35 18.43 -27.53
CA VAL A 40 5.48 18.95 -26.75
C VAL A 40 4.87 19.94 -25.77
N VAL A 41 4.75 19.51 -24.52
CA VAL A 41 4.05 20.30 -23.50
C VAL A 41 4.98 21.41 -23.04
N ASN A 42 4.87 22.59 -23.63
CA ASN A 42 5.32 23.83 -23.01
C ASN A 42 4.32 24.21 -21.91
N ALA A 43 4.28 23.36 -20.87
CA ALA A 43 3.38 23.59 -19.76
C ALA A 43 3.88 24.76 -18.89
N PRO A 44 2.97 25.62 -18.36
CA PRO A 44 3.34 26.63 -17.38
C PRO A 44 4.09 26.01 -16.19
N ALA A 45 5.10 26.71 -15.69
CA ALA A 45 5.94 26.23 -14.58
C ALA A 45 5.10 25.88 -13.34
N GLU A 46 4.04 26.61 -13.07
CA GLU A 46 3.12 26.35 -11.96
C GLU A 46 2.38 25.00 -12.13
N LEU A 47 1.95 24.68 -13.36
CA LEU A 47 1.31 23.40 -13.65
C LEU A 47 2.28 22.24 -13.46
N VAL A 48 3.53 22.39 -13.89
CA VAL A 48 4.59 21.39 -13.71
C VAL A 48 4.92 21.20 -12.22
N ALA A 49 5.01 22.30 -11.47
CA ALA A 49 5.26 22.23 -10.02
C ALA A 49 4.11 21.53 -9.27
N ARG A 50 2.84 21.85 -9.63
CA ARG A 50 1.68 21.14 -9.13
C ARG A 50 1.73 19.65 -9.50
N GLY A 51 2.06 19.34 -10.75
CA GLY A 51 2.17 17.96 -11.23
C GLY A 51 3.24 17.16 -10.49
N LYS A 52 4.38 17.79 -10.19
CA LYS A 52 5.41 17.17 -9.35
C LYS A 52 4.86 16.82 -7.97
N TYR A 53 4.24 17.76 -7.30
CA TYR A 53 3.63 17.56 -5.98
C TYR A 53 2.60 16.41 -5.99
N LEU A 54 1.72 16.39 -6.99
CA LEU A 54 0.71 15.35 -7.12
C LEU A 54 1.31 13.98 -7.47
N ALA A 55 2.36 13.92 -8.29
CA ALA A 55 3.07 12.67 -8.61
C ALA A 55 3.79 12.10 -7.39
N GLU A 56 4.32 12.95 -6.51
CA GLU A 56 4.89 12.55 -5.22
C GLU A 56 3.78 12.07 -4.27
N ALA A 57 2.68 12.82 -4.15
CA ALA A 57 1.53 12.41 -3.34
C ALA A 57 0.88 11.10 -3.83
N ALA A 58 0.93 10.84 -5.15
CA ALA A 58 0.45 9.61 -5.78
C ALA A 58 1.49 8.48 -5.83
N ASP A 59 2.63 8.67 -5.19
CA ASP A 59 3.70 7.67 -5.01
C ASP A 59 4.19 7.03 -6.33
N CYS A 60 4.13 7.76 -7.45
CA CYS A 60 4.47 7.23 -8.77
C CYS A 60 5.90 6.67 -8.83
N ALA A 61 6.85 7.34 -8.15
CA ALA A 61 8.25 6.95 -8.14
C ALA A 61 8.50 5.61 -7.44
N ALA A 62 7.72 5.24 -6.42
CA ALA A 62 7.91 4.00 -5.67
C ALA A 62 7.80 2.76 -6.55
N CYS A 63 6.83 2.74 -7.46
CA CYS A 63 6.66 1.64 -8.40
C CYS A 63 7.50 1.84 -9.67
N HIS A 64 7.56 3.06 -10.19
CA HIS A 64 8.19 3.34 -11.49
C HIS A 64 9.70 3.61 -11.43
N SER A 65 10.36 3.30 -10.29
CA SER A 65 11.82 3.35 -10.14
C SER A 65 12.32 2.06 -9.52
N ALA A 66 13.13 1.31 -10.24
CA ALA A 66 13.75 0.11 -9.68
C ALA A 66 14.82 0.50 -8.63
N PRO A 67 15.11 -0.37 -7.64
CA PRO A 67 16.24 -0.16 -6.74
C PRO A 67 17.52 0.08 -7.54
N ALA A 68 18.27 1.14 -7.23
CA ALA A 68 19.45 1.59 -7.96
C ALA A 68 19.23 1.90 -9.46
N GLY A 69 17.98 1.94 -9.92
CA GLY A 69 17.59 2.35 -11.27
C GLY A 69 17.43 3.86 -11.41
N ALA A 70 17.26 4.32 -12.64
CA ALA A 70 16.92 5.72 -12.90
C ALA A 70 15.47 6.03 -12.46
N PRO A 71 15.21 7.19 -11.86
CA PRO A 71 13.86 7.57 -11.46
C PRO A 71 12.87 7.52 -12.62
N TYR A 72 11.70 6.98 -12.38
CA TYR A 72 10.59 6.81 -13.33
C TYR A 72 10.90 5.93 -14.55
N ALA A 73 12.08 5.29 -14.61
CA ALA A 73 12.46 4.42 -15.73
C ALA A 73 11.90 2.98 -15.63
N GLY A 74 11.08 2.71 -14.63
CA GLY A 74 10.44 1.41 -14.43
C GLY A 74 11.38 0.34 -13.91
N GLY A 75 10.98 -0.92 -14.09
CA GLY A 75 11.80 -2.09 -13.79
C GLY A 75 11.61 -2.71 -12.41
N LEU A 76 10.87 -2.06 -11.50
CA LEU A 76 10.52 -2.66 -10.21
C LEU A 76 9.73 -3.95 -10.42
N ALA A 77 10.17 -5.03 -9.76
CA ALA A 77 9.49 -6.32 -9.76
C ALA A 77 8.50 -6.39 -8.59
N MET A 78 7.22 -6.39 -8.89
CA MET A 78 6.15 -6.57 -7.92
C MET A 78 5.73 -8.04 -7.89
N GLN A 79 6.03 -8.71 -6.79
CA GLN A 79 5.66 -10.11 -6.59
C GLN A 79 4.19 -10.21 -6.16
N SER A 80 3.48 -11.17 -6.71
CA SER A 80 2.10 -11.49 -6.33
C SER A 80 1.89 -13.00 -6.28
N GLY A 81 0.78 -13.45 -5.73
CA GLY A 81 0.37 -14.86 -5.76
C GLY A 81 0.12 -15.40 -7.18
N PHE A 82 0.08 -14.53 -8.18
CA PHE A 82 -0.17 -14.86 -9.59
C PHE A 82 1.11 -14.84 -10.44
N GLY A 83 2.21 -14.33 -9.90
CA GLY A 83 3.50 -14.17 -10.56
C GLY A 83 4.08 -12.76 -10.40
N THR A 84 5.00 -12.36 -11.27
CA THR A 84 5.72 -11.09 -11.20
C THR A 84 5.21 -10.10 -12.24
N ILE A 85 4.82 -8.92 -11.77
CA ILE A 85 4.49 -7.76 -12.59
C ILE A 85 5.65 -6.78 -12.53
N TYR A 86 6.09 -6.28 -13.67
CA TYR A 86 7.15 -5.26 -13.73
C TYR A 86 6.55 -3.90 -14.04
N ALA A 87 6.86 -2.92 -13.19
CA ALA A 87 6.50 -1.53 -13.45
C ALA A 87 7.18 -1.02 -14.73
N THR A 88 6.46 -0.24 -15.50
CA THR A 88 6.94 0.26 -16.80
C THR A 88 7.68 1.58 -16.67
N ASN A 89 8.52 1.89 -17.66
CA ASN A 89 9.12 3.18 -17.85
C ASN A 89 8.03 4.20 -18.19
N ILE A 90 7.90 5.25 -17.39
CA ILE A 90 6.96 6.36 -17.62
C ILE A 90 7.67 7.69 -17.91
N THR A 91 8.99 7.66 -18.20
CA THR A 91 9.69 8.85 -18.70
C THR A 91 9.24 9.19 -20.12
N PRO A 92 9.48 10.42 -20.62
CA PRO A 92 9.09 10.83 -21.96
C PRO A 92 9.99 10.24 -23.07
N ASP A 93 10.58 9.07 -22.86
CA ASP A 93 11.24 8.32 -23.91
C ASP A 93 10.21 7.81 -24.93
N PRO A 94 10.37 8.09 -26.24
CA PRO A 94 9.35 7.77 -27.23
C PRO A 94 9.22 6.27 -27.52
N ASP A 95 10.25 5.47 -27.25
CA ASP A 95 10.28 4.05 -27.61
C ASP A 95 10.05 3.13 -26.40
N ASN A 96 10.57 3.50 -25.25
CA ASN A 96 10.50 2.67 -24.04
C ASN A 96 9.58 3.25 -22.97
N GLY A 97 9.28 4.54 -23.00
CA GLY A 97 8.45 5.25 -22.04
C GLY A 97 7.10 5.68 -22.62
N ILE A 98 6.60 6.80 -22.11
CA ILE A 98 5.31 7.39 -22.53
C ILE A 98 5.46 8.61 -23.41
N GLY A 99 6.63 8.85 -24.03
CA GLY A 99 6.90 10.04 -24.84
C GLY A 99 6.00 10.21 -26.06
N ARG A 100 5.32 9.14 -26.51
CA ARG A 100 4.33 9.20 -27.59
C ARG A 100 2.87 9.25 -27.10
N TRP A 101 2.65 9.32 -25.80
CA TRP A 101 1.31 9.35 -25.22
C TRP A 101 0.76 10.78 -25.26
N SER A 102 -0.53 10.90 -25.50
CA SER A 102 -1.27 12.14 -25.27
C SER A 102 -1.71 12.24 -23.80
N ALA A 103 -2.16 13.43 -23.39
CA ALA A 103 -2.79 13.61 -22.08
C ALA A 103 -4.02 12.69 -21.91
N ASP A 104 -4.76 12.42 -22.99
CA ASP A 104 -5.89 11.50 -22.96
C ASP A 104 -5.47 10.03 -22.81
N ASP A 105 -4.35 9.62 -23.42
CA ASP A 105 -3.80 8.29 -23.22
C ASP A 105 -3.37 8.10 -21.75
N PHE A 106 -2.73 9.11 -21.18
CA PHE A 106 -2.31 9.11 -19.78
C PHE A 106 -3.51 9.09 -18.83
N TRP A 107 -4.51 9.92 -19.09
CA TRP A 107 -5.77 9.92 -18.33
C TRP A 107 -6.44 8.55 -18.36
N ARG A 108 -6.61 7.94 -19.54
CA ARG A 108 -7.23 6.60 -19.66
C ARG A 108 -6.46 5.52 -18.91
N ALA A 109 -5.14 5.61 -18.87
CA ALA A 109 -4.34 4.66 -18.12
C ALA A 109 -4.60 4.78 -16.60
N LEU A 110 -4.70 6.01 -16.08
CA LEU A 110 -4.99 6.26 -14.67
C LEU A 110 -6.44 5.98 -14.29
N HIS A 111 -7.38 6.37 -15.16
CA HIS A 111 -8.80 6.34 -14.85
C HIS A 111 -9.48 5.01 -15.23
N ASP A 112 -9.17 4.48 -16.40
CA ASP A 112 -9.84 3.30 -16.95
C ASP A 112 -8.95 2.03 -16.93
N GLY A 113 -7.68 2.17 -16.56
CA GLY A 113 -6.72 1.06 -16.63
C GLY A 113 -6.46 0.59 -18.06
N ILE A 114 -6.47 1.52 -19.06
CA ILE A 114 -6.30 1.19 -20.47
C ILE A 114 -5.07 1.91 -21.03
N ARG A 115 -4.15 1.14 -21.57
CA ARG A 115 -2.95 1.64 -22.22
C ARG A 115 -3.27 2.33 -23.57
N ARG A 116 -2.30 3.10 -24.09
CA ARG A 116 -2.38 3.73 -25.42
C ARG A 116 -2.69 2.75 -26.54
N ASP A 117 -2.17 1.50 -26.47
CA ASP A 117 -2.43 0.45 -27.44
C ASP A 117 -3.80 -0.25 -27.27
N GLY A 118 -4.64 0.24 -26.36
CA GLY A 118 -5.95 -0.32 -26.04
C GLY A 118 -5.94 -1.53 -25.12
N GLN A 119 -4.76 -2.03 -24.74
CA GLN A 119 -4.67 -3.18 -23.83
C GLN A 119 -5.00 -2.78 -22.39
N PRO A 120 -5.75 -3.61 -21.64
CA PRO A 120 -6.00 -3.34 -20.22
C PRO A 120 -4.73 -3.48 -19.39
N LEU A 121 -4.61 -2.66 -18.35
CA LEU A 121 -3.59 -2.79 -17.32
C LEU A 121 -3.99 -3.86 -16.30
N TYR A 122 -3.01 -4.39 -15.58
CA TYR A 122 -3.27 -5.13 -14.34
C TYR A 122 -3.46 -4.16 -13.18
N PRO A 123 -4.31 -4.48 -12.18
CA PRO A 123 -4.61 -3.60 -11.04
C PRO A 123 -3.44 -3.48 -10.03
N ALA A 124 -2.26 -4.03 -10.35
CA ALA A 124 -1.00 -3.65 -9.70
C ALA A 124 -0.61 -2.19 -10.01
N MET A 125 -1.06 -1.64 -11.14
CA MET A 125 -1.20 -0.20 -11.34
C MET A 125 -2.52 0.21 -10.66
N PRO A 126 -2.53 1.06 -9.61
CA PRO A 126 -3.71 1.27 -8.79
C PRO A 126 -4.76 2.19 -9.46
N TYR A 127 -5.11 1.88 -10.72
CA TYR A 127 -6.13 2.63 -11.45
C TYR A 127 -7.52 2.51 -10.80
N THR A 128 -7.75 1.47 -10.02
CA THR A 128 -8.95 1.32 -9.17
C THR A 128 -9.10 2.47 -8.19
N SER A 129 -8.01 2.98 -7.65
CA SER A 129 -7.96 4.15 -6.78
C SER A 129 -7.86 5.44 -7.59
N TYR A 130 -6.97 5.49 -8.59
CA TYR A 130 -6.77 6.69 -9.43
C TYR A 130 -7.98 7.07 -10.28
N ARG A 131 -8.95 6.17 -10.44
CA ARG A 131 -10.24 6.49 -11.07
C ARG A 131 -10.95 7.67 -10.40
N GLY A 132 -10.73 7.90 -9.12
CA GLY A 132 -11.24 9.07 -8.39
C GLY A 132 -10.44 10.36 -8.62
N MET A 133 -9.34 10.33 -9.38
CA MET A 133 -8.51 11.51 -9.67
C MET A 133 -9.26 12.50 -10.56
N THR A 134 -9.08 13.80 -10.33
CA THR A 134 -9.62 14.80 -11.25
C THR A 134 -8.82 14.83 -12.55
N ARG A 135 -9.47 15.16 -13.66
CA ARG A 135 -8.78 15.33 -14.94
C ARG A 135 -7.68 16.39 -14.84
N ALA A 136 -7.93 17.49 -14.13
CA ALA A 136 -6.95 18.57 -13.94
C ALA A 136 -5.69 18.10 -13.18
N ASP A 137 -5.84 17.19 -12.21
CA ASP A 137 -4.72 16.62 -11.47
C ASP A 137 -3.92 15.65 -12.34
N ALA A 138 -4.58 14.81 -13.12
CA ALA A 138 -3.92 13.93 -14.08
C ALA A 138 -3.17 14.70 -15.16
N ASP A 139 -3.75 15.78 -15.70
CA ASP A 139 -3.09 16.64 -16.67
C ASP A 139 -1.86 17.36 -16.08
N ALA A 140 -1.93 17.77 -14.80
CA ALA A 140 -0.78 18.32 -14.10
C ALA A 140 0.35 17.28 -13.92
N ILE A 141 0.01 16.05 -13.48
CA ILE A 141 0.99 14.96 -13.37
C ILE A 141 1.60 14.65 -14.74
N TYR A 142 0.78 14.57 -15.80
CA TYR A 142 1.26 14.37 -17.16
C TYR A 142 2.24 15.47 -17.58
N ALA A 143 1.90 16.74 -17.32
CA ALA A 143 2.76 17.87 -17.63
C ALA A 143 4.14 17.76 -16.94
N TYR A 144 4.17 17.33 -15.67
CA TYR A 144 5.40 17.09 -14.95
C TYR A 144 6.21 15.92 -15.53
N VAL A 145 5.56 14.77 -15.75
CA VAL A 145 6.22 13.55 -16.23
C VAL A 145 6.85 13.78 -17.61
N MET A 146 6.20 14.59 -18.47
CA MET A 146 6.72 14.96 -19.78
C MET A 146 7.92 15.92 -19.74
N GLN A 147 8.27 16.51 -18.58
CA GLN A 147 9.48 17.29 -18.36
C GLN A 147 10.64 16.45 -17.78
N LEU A 148 10.41 15.20 -17.42
CA LEU A 148 11.47 14.33 -16.92
C LEU A 148 12.50 14.04 -18.02
N ARG A 149 13.71 13.69 -17.60
CA ARG A 149 14.73 13.24 -18.55
C ARG A 149 14.28 11.93 -19.22
N PRO A 150 14.24 11.85 -20.56
CA PRO A 150 13.96 10.60 -21.26
C PRO A 150 15.00 9.53 -20.92
N MET A 151 14.56 8.34 -20.54
CA MET A 151 15.44 7.22 -20.16
C MET A 151 15.21 6.03 -21.11
N LYS A 152 16.26 5.63 -21.85
CA LYS A 152 16.21 4.48 -22.77
C LYS A 152 16.35 3.16 -22.02
N VAL A 153 15.37 2.88 -21.13
CA VAL A 153 15.30 1.65 -20.36
C VAL A 153 14.11 0.83 -20.86
N ALA A 154 14.40 -0.32 -21.44
CA ALA A 154 13.39 -1.21 -22.00
C ALA A 154 12.51 -1.81 -20.90
N ASN A 155 11.21 -1.88 -21.18
CA ASN A 155 10.25 -2.49 -20.26
C ASN A 155 10.44 -4.01 -20.17
N ARG A 156 10.48 -4.53 -18.96
CA ARG A 156 10.50 -5.97 -18.71
C ARG A 156 9.10 -6.55 -18.93
N ARG A 157 9.05 -7.75 -19.50
CA ARG A 157 7.79 -8.47 -19.71
C ARG A 157 7.27 -9.02 -18.38
N THR A 158 6.00 -8.74 -18.08
CA THR A 158 5.26 -9.33 -16.96
C THR A 158 5.23 -10.86 -17.09
N GLN A 159 5.43 -11.57 -15.97
CA GLN A 159 5.55 -13.03 -15.85
C GLN A 159 4.45 -13.53 -14.92
N LEU A 160 3.27 -13.77 -15.46
CA LEU A 160 2.13 -14.34 -14.74
C LEU A 160 1.87 -15.75 -15.22
N GLY A 161 1.39 -16.61 -14.32
CA GLY A 161 0.94 -17.96 -14.64
C GLY A 161 -0.44 -17.95 -15.31
N PHE A 162 -0.72 -19.00 -16.12
CA PHE A 162 -2.06 -19.21 -16.68
C PHE A 162 -3.10 -19.39 -15.53
N PRO A 163 -4.29 -18.80 -15.64
CA PRO A 163 -4.84 -17.99 -16.75
C PRO A 163 -4.59 -16.46 -16.61
N TYR A 164 -3.82 -16.02 -15.65
CA TYR A 164 -3.60 -14.60 -15.34
C TYR A 164 -2.73 -13.88 -16.36
N ASP A 165 -1.99 -14.62 -17.19
CA ASP A 165 -1.24 -14.10 -18.35
C ASP A 165 -2.15 -13.66 -19.50
N ILE A 166 -3.43 -14.09 -19.51
CA ILE A 166 -4.45 -13.66 -20.48
C ILE A 166 -4.94 -12.26 -20.11
N ARG A 167 -4.23 -11.23 -20.56
CA ARG A 167 -4.51 -9.83 -20.24
C ARG A 167 -5.95 -9.39 -20.57
N LEU A 168 -6.57 -9.95 -21.62
CA LEU A 168 -7.96 -9.65 -21.97
C LEU A 168 -8.95 -10.04 -20.86
N GLY A 169 -8.60 -10.98 -19.98
CA GLY A 169 -9.40 -11.30 -18.79
C GLY A 169 -9.65 -10.11 -17.89
N MET A 170 -8.76 -9.09 -17.92
CA MET A 170 -8.94 -7.85 -17.16
C MET A 170 -10.13 -7.02 -17.61
N ILE A 171 -10.63 -7.20 -18.82
CA ILE A 171 -11.89 -6.55 -19.27
C ILE A 171 -13.07 -7.05 -18.43
N GLY A 172 -13.16 -8.37 -18.25
CA GLY A 172 -14.19 -8.98 -17.39
C GLY A 172 -14.01 -8.59 -15.91
N TRP A 173 -12.78 -8.58 -15.44
CA TRP A 173 -12.47 -8.15 -14.08
C TRP A 173 -12.88 -6.69 -13.84
N ASN A 174 -12.54 -5.78 -14.75
CA ASN A 174 -12.94 -4.37 -14.68
C ASN A 174 -14.46 -4.19 -14.74
N LEU A 175 -15.16 -5.00 -15.54
CA LEU A 175 -16.63 -4.95 -15.60
C LEU A 175 -17.28 -5.29 -14.24
N LEU A 176 -16.66 -6.18 -13.49
CA LEU A 176 -17.18 -6.63 -12.18
C LEU A 176 -16.75 -5.72 -11.04
N PHE A 177 -15.53 -5.18 -11.06
CA PHE A 177 -14.89 -4.59 -9.90
C PHE A 177 -14.44 -3.14 -10.07
N LEU A 178 -14.31 -2.64 -11.31
CA LEU A 178 -13.94 -1.24 -11.53
C LEU A 178 -15.18 -0.36 -11.34
N THR A 179 -15.36 0.09 -10.12
CA THR A 179 -16.41 1.02 -9.72
C THR A 179 -15.83 2.38 -9.41
N ASP A 180 -16.65 3.40 -9.22
CA ASP A 180 -16.23 4.68 -8.67
C ASP A 180 -15.93 4.46 -7.18
N SER A 181 -14.70 3.97 -6.93
CA SER A 181 -14.27 3.39 -5.66
C SER A 181 -14.08 4.40 -4.51
N VAL A 182 -14.18 5.70 -4.81
CA VAL A 182 -14.12 6.72 -3.75
C VAL A 182 -15.50 6.78 -3.09
N PRO A 183 -15.64 6.32 -1.82
CA PRO A 183 -16.92 6.41 -1.12
C PRO A 183 -17.48 7.82 -1.18
N ALA A 184 -18.79 7.96 -1.39
CA ALA A 184 -19.45 9.27 -1.37
C ALA A 184 -19.10 9.99 -0.06
N ALA A 185 -18.92 11.30 -0.16
CA ALA A 185 -18.68 12.11 1.03
C ALA A 185 -19.85 11.94 2.02
N SER A 186 -19.53 11.66 3.27
CA SER A 186 -20.54 11.68 4.31
C SER A 186 -21.04 13.10 4.53
N VAL A 187 -22.35 13.26 4.68
CA VAL A 187 -22.93 14.56 4.98
C VAL A 187 -22.38 15.05 6.32
N GLY A 188 -21.84 16.28 6.34
CA GLY A 188 -21.30 16.88 7.55
C GLY A 188 -19.79 16.68 7.77
N SER A 189 -19.07 16.02 6.86
CA SER A 189 -17.62 15.92 6.93
C SER A 189 -16.97 17.27 6.59
N SER A 190 -15.92 17.63 7.32
CA SER A 190 -15.18 18.87 7.10
C SER A 190 -14.47 18.92 5.74
N ALA A 191 -14.11 20.12 5.29
CA ALA A 191 -13.29 20.29 4.08
C ALA A 191 -11.93 19.56 4.22
N ALA A 192 -11.33 19.58 5.41
CA ALA A 192 -10.11 18.85 5.70
C ALA A 192 -10.31 17.34 5.56
N TRP A 193 -11.41 16.80 6.09
CA TRP A 193 -11.75 15.38 5.92
C TRP A 193 -11.94 15.01 4.45
N GLN A 194 -12.63 15.85 3.66
CA GLN A 194 -12.83 15.63 2.23
C GLN A 194 -11.50 15.62 1.46
N ARG A 195 -10.61 16.56 1.77
CA ARG A 195 -9.26 16.62 1.20
C ARG A 195 -8.44 15.39 1.59
N GLY A 196 -8.47 15.02 2.88
CA GLY A 196 -7.80 13.82 3.39
C GLY A 196 -8.29 12.53 2.75
N ARG A 197 -9.61 12.43 2.50
CA ARG A 197 -10.21 11.33 1.76
C ARG A 197 -9.65 11.21 0.34
N TYR A 198 -9.53 12.33 -0.36
CA TYR A 198 -8.92 12.35 -1.69
C TYR A 198 -7.46 11.92 -1.66
N LEU A 199 -6.69 12.42 -0.69
CA LEU A 199 -5.30 12.04 -0.49
C LEU A 199 -5.15 10.54 -0.18
N ALA A 200 -5.96 10.01 0.73
CA ALA A 200 -5.85 8.60 1.16
C ALA A 200 -6.37 7.60 0.12
N ASN A 201 -7.55 7.86 -0.47
CA ASN A 201 -8.22 6.87 -1.31
C ASN A 201 -7.87 7.01 -2.78
N VAL A 202 -7.43 8.19 -3.23
CA VAL A 202 -7.12 8.44 -4.63
C VAL A 202 -5.62 8.57 -4.84
N LEU A 203 -4.98 9.63 -4.33
CA LEU A 203 -3.56 9.86 -4.61
C LEU A 203 -2.67 8.84 -3.91
N GLY A 204 -2.72 8.76 -2.59
CA GLY A 204 -1.91 7.85 -1.79
C GLY A 204 -2.39 6.39 -1.79
N HIS A 205 -3.55 6.11 -2.41
CA HIS A 205 -4.13 4.76 -2.59
C HIS A 205 -3.91 3.81 -1.40
N CYS A 206 -4.03 4.32 -0.17
CA CYS A 206 -3.76 3.59 1.08
C CYS A 206 -4.56 2.27 1.16
N GLY A 207 -5.77 2.26 0.59
CA GLY A 207 -6.61 1.07 0.51
C GLY A 207 -5.99 -0.09 -0.25
N GLU A 208 -5.05 0.15 -1.17
CA GLU A 208 -4.41 -0.94 -1.94
C GLU A 208 -3.63 -1.92 -1.05
N CYS A 209 -3.10 -1.45 0.07
CA CYS A 209 -2.45 -2.29 1.08
C CYS A 209 -3.34 -2.51 2.31
N HIS A 210 -4.09 -1.48 2.74
CA HIS A 210 -4.79 -1.48 4.02
C HIS A 210 -6.26 -1.95 3.95
N THR A 211 -6.77 -2.35 2.78
CA THR A 211 -8.12 -2.90 2.62
C THR A 211 -8.05 -4.39 2.30
N PRO A 212 -8.88 -5.24 2.93
CA PRO A 212 -8.93 -6.67 2.62
C PRO A 212 -9.15 -6.92 1.12
N ARG A 213 -8.68 -8.07 0.64
CA ARG A 213 -8.83 -8.50 -0.75
C ARG A 213 -9.69 -9.75 -0.84
N GLY A 214 -10.58 -9.75 -1.83
CA GLY A 214 -11.35 -10.93 -2.19
C GLY A 214 -10.56 -11.93 -3.04
N MET A 215 -11.21 -13.02 -3.40
CA MET A 215 -10.60 -14.16 -4.11
C MET A 215 -10.00 -13.81 -5.48
N LEU A 216 -10.53 -12.78 -6.15
CA LEU A 216 -10.04 -12.31 -7.45
C LEU A 216 -9.11 -11.09 -7.33
N GLY A 217 -8.64 -10.80 -6.12
CA GLY A 217 -7.71 -9.71 -5.83
C GLY A 217 -8.34 -8.31 -5.76
N GLN A 218 -9.67 -8.20 -5.87
CA GLN A 218 -10.39 -6.94 -5.70
C GLN A 218 -10.35 -6.46 -4.25
N MET A 219 -10.40 -5.16 -4.03
CA MET A 219 -10.59 -4.60 -2.68
C MET A 219 -12.00 -4.88 -2.16
N GLU A 220 -12.11 -5.30 -0.91
CA GLU A 220 -13.40 -5.46 -0.21
C GLU A 220 -13.84 -4.11 0.36
N LEU A 221 -14.55 -3.33 -0.47
CA LEU A 221 -14.96 -1.96 -0.13
C LEU A 221 -16.02 -1.87 0.98
N SER A 222 -16.53 -3.00 1.46
CA SER A 222 -17.35 -3.10 2.68
C SER A 222 -16.54 -2.89 3.97
N GLU A 223 -15.23 -3.16 3.92
CA GLU A 223 -14.30 -3.05 5.05
C GLU A 223 -13.07 -2.19 4.69
N PRO A 224 -13.27 -0.93 4.26
CA PRO A 224 -12.18 -0.11 3.79
C PRO A 224 -11.20 0.20 4.92
N LEU A 225 -9.91 0.07 4.64
CA LEU A 225 -8.82 0.36 5.55
C LEU A 225 -8.74 -0.53 6.80
N ALA A 226 -9.49 -1.65 6.84
CA ALA A 226 -9.53 -2.58 7.98
C ALA A 226 -8.28 -3.48 8.11
N GLY A 227 -7.27 -3.27 7.26
CA GLY A 227 -6.03 -4.04 7.26
C GLY A 227 -6.07 -5.26 6.36
N PHE A 228 -4.90 -5.72 5.93
CA PHE A 228 -4.77 -6.90 5.08
C PHE A 228 -3.40 -7.58 5.22
N ALA A 229 -3.39 -8.90 5.07
CA ALA A 229 -2.17 -9.70 5.05
C ALA A 229 -1.50 -9.65 3.66
N LEU A 230 -0.29 -9.14 3.60
CA LEU A 230 0.53 -9.03 2.40
C LEU A 230 1.65 -10.07 2.42
N GLY A 231 1.27 -11.34 2.31
CA GLY A 231 2.24 -12.45 2.44
C GLY A 231 2.82 -12.56 3.85
N ARG A 232 4.14 -12.34 3.99
CA ARG A 232 4.83 -12.45 5.28
C ARG A 232 4.58 -11.26 6.22
N VAL A 233 4.17 -10.10 5.70
CA VAL A 233 3.82 -8.91 6.48
C VAL A 233 2.32 -8.61 6.39
N ALA A 234 1.83 -7.69 7.21
CA ALA A 234 0.47 -7.20 7.15
C ALA A 234 0.45 -5.67 7.18
N ALA A 235 -0.34 -5.08 6.30
CA ALA A 235 -0.77 -3.70 6.46
C ALA A 235 -1.85 -3.66 7.57
N PRO A 236 -1.64 -2.90 8.65
CA PRO A 236 -2.56 -2.90 9.78
C PRO A 236 -3.87 -2.18 9.44
N ASP A 237 -4.91 -2.42 10.24
CA ASP A 237 -6.14 -1.62 10.26
C ASP A 237 -5.79 -0.16 10.57
N ILE A 238 -6.11 0.75 9.64
CA ILE A 238 -5.90 2.20 9.79
C ILE A 238 -7.22 2.97 9.84
N THR A 239 -8.33 2.29 10.15
CA THR A 239 -9.58 2.95 10.52
C THR A 239 -9.40 3.78 11.79
N PRO A 240 -10.29 4.76 12.06
CA PRO A 240 -10.22 5.54 13.30
C PRO A 240 -10.14 4.68 14.56
N ALA A 241 -10.97 3.61 14.62
CA ALA A 241 -10.97 2.67 15.73
C ALA A 241 -9.68 1.85 15.82
N GLY A 242 -9.20 1.34 14.68
CA GLY A 242 -7.96 0.58 14.61
C GLY A 242 -6.72 1.39 15.01
N LEU A 243 -6.63 2.64 14.59
CA LEU A 243 -5.56 3.55 15.00
C LEU A 243 -5.64 3.87 16.50
N ALA A 244 -6.80 4.27 16.99
CA ALA A 244 -7.00 4.62 18.40
C ALA A 244 -6.72 3.42 19.33
N SER A 245 -7.14 2.20 18.94
CA SER A 245 -6.90 0.98 19.71
C SER A 245 -5.40 0.71 19.94
N ARG A 246 -4.54 1.18 19.05
CA ARG A 246 -3.08 1.04 19.14
C ARG A 246 -2.37 2.28 19.68
N GLY A 247 -3.12 3.27 20.20
CA GLY A 247 -2.57 4.44 20.86
C GLY A 247 -2.19 5.59 19.92
N TRP A 248 -2.60 5.55 18.65
CA TRP A 248 -2.37 6.65 17.73
C TRP A 248 -3.29 7.84 18.04
N MET A 249 -2.71 9.01 18.01
CA MET A 249 -3.42 10.30 18.12
C MET A 249 -2.97 11.22 16.98
N ALA A 250 -3.70 12.28 16.73
CA ALA A 250 -3.44 13.18 15.61
C ALA A 250 -1.98 13.70 15.57
N ALA A 251 -1.41 14.10 16.69
CA ALA A 251 -0.04 14.60 16.74
C ALA A 251 0.99 13.52 16.37
N SER A 252 0.85 12.30 16.90
CA SER A 252 1.77 11.20 16.60
C SER A 252 1.62 10.69 15.17
N LEU A 253 0.38 10.63 14.66
CA LEU A 253 0.12 10.20 13.28
C LEU A 253 0.65 11.22 12.28
N ARG A 254 0.47 12.53 12.53
CA ARG A 254 1.07 13.61 11.74
C ARG A 254 2.58 13.46 11.63
N THR A 255 3.22 13.25 12.78
CA THR A 255 4.68 13.07 12.84
C THR A 255 5.11 11.80 12.10
N TYR A 256 4.37 10.71 12.27
CA TYR A 256 4.65 9.45 11.57
C TYR A 256 4.55 9.59 10.06
N LEU A 257 3.47 10.16 9.53
CA LEU A 257 3.28 10.35 8.09
C LEU A 257 4.29 11.32 7.48
N GLY A 258 4.70 12.37 8.21
CA GLY A 258 5.65 13.33 7.71
C GLY A 258 7.12 12.97 7.93
N ARG A 259 7.43 12.10 8.90
CA ARG A 259 8.82 11.82 9.32
C ARG A 259 9.15 10.32 9.43
N GLY A 260 8.18 9.43 9.35
CA GLY A 260 8.35 7.99 9.47
C GLY A 260 8.47 7.46 10.91
N ILE A 261 8.63 8.35 11.88
CA ILE A 261 8.75 7.99 13.29
C ILE A 261 7.69 8.77 14.08
N GLY A 262 6.83 8.07 14.79
CA GLY A 262 5.82 8.63 15.68
C GLY A 262 5.91 7.99 17.07
N GLY A 263 5.21 8.55 18.08
CA GLY A 263 5.24 8.01 19.44
C GLY A 263 4.97 6.51 19.54
N PRO A 264 3.91 5.97 18.87
CA PRO A 264 3.62 4.54 18.88
C PRO A 264 4.46 3.67 17.97
N GLY A 265 5.41 4.20 17.18
CA GLY A 265 6.23 3.35 16.30
C GLY A 265 6.93 4.07 15.17
N SER A 266 7.65 3.30 14.36
CA SER A 266 8.33 3.75 13.14
C SER A 266 7.84 2.96 11.93
N ALA A 267 7.93 3.58 10.75
CA ALA A 267 7.69 2.91 9.48
C ALA A 267 8.85 1.95 9.18
N PHE A 268 8.54 0.79 8.64
CA PHE A 268 9.52 -0.15 8.12
C PHE A 268 8.95 -0.87 6.89
N SER A 269 9.80 -1.57 6.14
CA SER A 269 9.42 -2.26 4.91
C SER A 269 8.76 -1.28 3.91
N ASP A 270 7.72 -1.70 3.20
CA ASP A 270 7.04 -0.90 2.17
C ASP A 270 6.52 0.44 2.70
N MET A 271 6.05 0.47 3.97
CA MET A 271 5.58 1.73 4.56
C MET A 271 6.69 2.77 4.73
N HIS A 272 7.95 2.35 4.93
CA HIS A 272 9.10 3.26 4.91
C HIS A 272 9.24 3.94 3.55
N GLN A 273 9.10 3.19 2.44
CA GLN A 273 9.15 3.77 1.09
C GLN A 273 8.01 4.76 0.85
N VAL A 274 6.77 4.43 1.27
CA VAL A 274 5.63 5.36 1.18
C VAL A 274 5.93 6.67 1.90
N ILE A 275 6.50 6.62 3.10
CA ILE A 275 6.89 7.84 3.82
C ILE A 275 7.95 8.62 3.03
N VAL A 276 9.02 7.96 2.64
CA VAL A 276 10.19 8.64 2.05
C VAL A 276 9.92 9.17 0.65
N LEU A 277 9.07 8.52 -0.13
CA LEU A 277 8.80 8.89 -1.52
C LEU A 277 7.52 9.73 -1.68
N SER A 278 6.55 9.59 -0.78
CA SER A 278 5.26 10.23 -0.89
C SER A 278 4.95 11.14 0.31
N THR A 279 4.50 10.60 1.43
CA THR A 279 3.80 11.40 2.46
C THR A 279 4.66 12.48 3.11
N ARG A 280 5.98 12.34 3.17
CA ARG A 280 6.88 13.39 3.67
C ARG A 280 6.85 14.67 2.83
N ASN A 281 6.43 14.56 1.57
CA ASN A 281 6.40 15.67 0.61
C ASN A 281 5.05 16.41 0.64
N LEU A 282 4.09 15.91 1.42
CA LEU A 282 2.82 16.61 1.62
C LEU A 282 3.04 17.95 2.34
N THR A 283 2.26 18.95 1.95
CA THR A 283 2.20 20.19 2.72
C THR A 283 1.68 19.91 4.14
N ALA A 284 1.90 20.83 5.07
CA ALA A 284 1.38 20.68 6.42
C ALA A 284 -0.14 20.53 6.43
N GLU A 285 -0.83 21.31 5.59
CA GLU A 285 -2.29 21.29 5.42
C GLU A 285 -2.78 19.95 4.88
N ASP A 286 -2.09 19.39 3.89
CA ASP A 286 -2.47 18.09 3.31
C ASP A 286 -2.16 16.93 4.26
N ASN A 287 -1.06 17.00 5.02
CA ASN A 287 -0.78 16.02 6.07
C ASN A 287 -1.87 16.09 7.18
N ASP A 288 -2.27 17.30 7.61
CA ASP A 288 -3.35 17.48 8.58
C ASP A 288 -4.71 16.99 8.03
N ALA A 289 -4.98 17.22 6.77
CA ALA A 289 -6.17 16.71 6.11
C ALA A 289 -6.18 15.17 6.08
N LEU A 290 -5.05 14.55 5.72
CA LEU A 290 -4.89 13.09 5.73
C LEU A 290 -5.10 12.50 7.13
N VAL A 291 -4.52 13.11 8.16
CA VAL A 291 -4.72 12.72 9.57
C VAL A 291 -6.19 12.87 9.98
N THR A 292 -6.83 13.97 9.55
CA THR A 292 -8.27 14.19 9.82
C THR A 292 -9.14 13.12 9.17
N PHE A 293 -8.82 12.68 7.97
CA PHE A 293 -9.54 11.58 7.33
C PHE A 293 -9.35 10.25 8.09
N LEU A 294 -8.10 9.90 8.42
CA LEU A 294 -7.77 8.63 9.06
C LEU A 294 -8.30 8.52 10.50
N LEU A 295 -8.43 9.61 11.23
CA LEU A 295 -8.94 9.61 12.60
C LEU A 295 -10.39 10.09 12.71
N GLY A 296 -10.95 10.66 11.65
CA GLY A 296 -12.25 11.31 11.63
C GLY A 296 -12.21 12.75 12.15
N ASP A 297 -13.24 13.54 11.83
CA ASP A 297 -13.41 14.92 12.33
C ASP A 297 -13.50 14.98 13.86
N LYS A 298 -13.89 13.90 14.49
CA LYS A 298 -13.94 13.72 15.94
C LYS A 298 -13.12 12.48 16.31
N PRO A 299 -11.80 12.61 16.46
CA PRO A 299 -10.92 11.48 16.73
C PRO A 299 -11.35 10.72 18.00
N PRO A 300 -11.43 9.40 17.97
CA PRO A 300 -11.60 8.63 19.19
C PRO A 300 -10.37 8.80 20.10
N PRO A 301 -10.56 8.78 21.42
CA PRO A 301 -9.42 8.85 22.34
C PRO A 301 -8.50 7.65 22.11
N PRO A 302 -7.17 7.87 22.13
CA PRO A 302 -6.21 6.78 22.00
C PRO A 302 -6.38 5.83 23.19
N ALA A 303 -6.53 4.56 22.92
CA ALA A 303 -6.62 3.56 23.96
C ALA A 303 -5.32 3.49 24.75
N PRO A 304 -5.38 3.54 26.09
CA PRO A 304 -4.21 3.30 26.92
C PRO A 304 -3.66 1.89 26.65
N LEU A 305 -2.41 1.67 27.02
CA LEU A 305 -1.88 0.31 27.03
C LEU A 305 -2.70 -0.48 28.07
N PRO A 306 -3.34 -1.59 27.70
CA PRO A 306 -4.09 -2.38 28.66
C PRO A 306 -3.19 -2.79 29.83
N PRO A 307 -3.67 -2.70 31.08
CA PRO A 307 -2.94 -3.28 32.18
C PRO A 307 -2.81 -4.78 31.92
N ALA A 308 -1.59 -5.28 31.90
CA ALA A 308 -1.37 -6.70 31.76
C ALA A 308 -1.88 -7.43 33.01
N ASP A 309 -2.52 -8.57 32.82
CA ASP A 309 -2.91 -9.45 33.93
C ASP A 309 -1.70 -9.77 34.80
N PRO A 310 -1.76 -9.49 36.13
CA PRO A 310 -0.61 -9.73 37.02
C PRO A 310 -0.10 -11.19 37.00
N ALA A 311 -1.00 -12.16 36.82
CA ALA A 311 -0.62 -13.56 36.69
C ALA A 311 0.14 -13.85 35.38
N ILE A 312 -0.32 -13.25 34.28
CA ILE A 312 0.34 -13.37 32.96
C ILE A 312 1.68 -12.62 32.98
N LEU A 313 1.74 -11.44 33.60
CA LEU A 313 3.00 -10.71 33.78
C LEU A 313 4.00 -11.46 34.62
N GLY A 314 3.56 -12.06 35.73
CA GLY A 314 4.41 -12.87 36.58
C GLY A 314 4.99 -14.10 35.85
N ALA A 315 4.15 -14.79 35.10
CA ALA A 315 4.57 -15.91 34.25
C ALA A 315 5.53 -15.46 33.13
N ALA A 316 5.25 -14.34 32.48
CA ALA A 316 6.12 -13.79 31.45
C ALA A 316 7.46 -13.31 32.01
N ALA A 317 7.47 -12.66 33.20
CA ALA A 317 8.68 -12.17 33.86
C ALA A 317 9.64 -13.27 34.32
N GLY A 318 9.13 -14.47 34.63
CA GLY A 318 9.94 -15.63 34.96
C GLY A 318 10.21 -16.59 33.80
N GLY A 319 9.60 -16.33 32.63
CA GLY A 319 9.63 -17.26 31.52
C GLY A 319 10.85 -17.12 30.58
N PRO A 320 11.04 -18.14 29.71
CA PRO A 320 12.17 -18.16 28.78
C PRO A 320 12.20 -16.97 27.82
N GLY A 321 11.04 -16.44 27.42
CA GLY A 321 10.98 -15.27 26.52
C GLY A 321 11.64 -14.01 27.10
N ARG A 322 11.59 -13.81 28.43
CA ARG A 322 12.35 -12.75 29.09
C ARG A 322 13.85 -13.00 29.05
N THR A 323 14.27 -14.24 29.25
CA THR A 323 15.70 -14.60 29.16
C THR A 323 16.25 -14.31 27.76
N ASP A 324 15.53 -14.70 26.73
CA ASP A 324 15.90 -14.43 25.33
C ASP A 324 15.90 -12.91 25.06
N TYR A 325 14.92 -12.16 25.59
CA TYR A 325 14.91 -10.70 25.49
C TYR A 325 16.14 -10.04 26.09
N VAL A 326 16.49 -10.42 27.32
CA VAL A 326 17.66 -9.85 28.00
C VAL A 326 18.95 -10.16 27.26
N ALA A 327 19.06 -11.40 26.73
CA ALA A 327 20.25 -11.84 26.03
C ALA A 327 20.44 -11.22 24.65
N LEU A 328 19.35 -10.96 23.91
CA LEU A 328 19.41 -10.62 22.48
C LEU A 328 18.93 -9.21 22.16
N CYS A 329 18.05 -8.62 22.95
CA CYS A 329 17.32 -7.39 22.58
C CYS A 329 17.60 -6.22 23.53
N ALA A 330 17.74 -6.50 24.84
CA ALA A 330 17.84 -5.45 25.86
C ALA A 330 19.06 -4.54 25.72
N GLY A 331 20.13 -5.02 25.10
CA GLY A 331 21.32 -4.21 24.81
C GLY A 331 21.02 -2.96 23.98
N CYS A 332 20.06 -3.07 23.04
CA CYS A 332 19.62 -1.95 22.20
C CYS A 332 18.32 -1.33 22.71
N HIS A 333 17.31 -2.16 23.04
CA HIS A 333 15.98 -1.69 23.40
C HIS A 333 15.82 -1.31 24.89
N GLY A 334 16.85 -1.55 25.72
CA GLY A 334 16.80 -1.31 27.16
C GLY A 334 16.02 -2.39 27.91
N LEU A 335 16.28 -2.56 29.21
CA LEU A 335 15.58 -3.55 30.05
C LEU A 335 14.08 -3.29 30.15
N GLU A 336 13.69 -2.01 30.11
CA GLU A 336 12.31 -1.54 30.21
C GLU A 336 11.65 -1.32 28.84
N GLY A 337 12.32 -1.65 27.74
CA GLY A 337 11.79 -1.50 26.38
C GLY A 337 11.62 -0.02 25.93
N ASN A 338 12.32 0.92 26.54
CA ASN A 338 12.18 2.34 26.21
C ASN A 338 12.94 2.76 24.95
N GLY A 339 13.82 1.90 24.42
CA GLY A 339 14.66 2.23 23.28
C GLY A 339 15.63 3.38 23.54
N LEU A 340 16.17 3.93 22.47
CA LEU A 340 17.05 5.10 22.48
C LEU A 340 16.56 6.10 21.41
N PRO A 341 16.25 7.35 21.75
CA PRO A 341 15.79 8.34 20.79
C PRO A 341 16.73 8.45 19.57
N ASN A 342 16.18 8.52 18.38
CA ASN A 342 16.88 8.61 17.10
C ASN A 342 17.88 7.47 16.81
N THR A 343 17.79 6.36 17.54
CA THR A 343 18.72 5.23 17.39
C THR A 343 17.97 3.91 17.34
N VAL A 344 17.13 3.63 18.36
CA VAL A 344 16.37 2.39 18.48
C VAL A 344 14.96 2.70 18.98
N VAL A 345 13.96 2.16 18.30
CA VAL A 345 12.55 2.37 18.68
C VAL A 345 12.22 1.83 20.06
N ALA A 346 11.32 2.50 20.75
CA ALA A 346 10.72 1.97 21.96
C ALA A 346 9.84 0.77 21.64
N LEU A 347 9.91 -0.26 22.45
CA LEU A 347 8.99 -1.41 22.42
C LEU A 347 7.75 -1.14 23.27
N ARG A 348 7.91 -0.43 24.37
CA ARG A 348 6.82 -0.08 25.27
C ARG A 348 5.74 0.74 24.55
N GLY A 349 4.55 0.18 24.44
CA GLY A 349 3.44 0.81 23.73
C GLY A 349 3.55 0.84 22.21
N ASN A 350 4.53 0.15 21.65
CA ASN A 350 4.72 0.07 20.20
C ASN A 350 3.48 -0.51 19.50
N SER A 351 3.00 0.16 18.47
CA SER A 351 1.82 -0.19 17.71
C SER A 351 1.90 -1.59 17.10
N THR A 352 3.09 -2.04 16.68
CA THR A 352 3.31 -3.38 16.13
C THR A 352 3.07 -4.46 17.18
N LEU A 353 3.46 -4.24 18.43
CA LEU A 353 3.23 -5.17 19.53
C LEU A 353 1.74 -5.26 19.91
N ARG A 354 0.96 -4.23 19.58
CA ARG A 354 -0.48 -4.13 19.87
C ARG A 354 -1.37 -4.70 18.76
N LEU A 355 -0.77 -5.17 17.65
CA LEU A 355 -1.54 -5.84 16.59
C LEU A 355 -2.02 -7.21 17.06
N ALA A 356 -3.26 -7.57 16.68
CA ALA A 356 -3.78 -8.91 16.91
C ALA A 356 -2.94 -9.94 16.13
N ASP A 357 -2.60 -9.66 14.88
CA ASP A 357 -1.72 -10.48 14.06
C ASP A 357 -0.25 -10.23 14.41
N PRO A 358 0.50 -11.23 14.90
CA PRO A 358 1.89 -11.08 15.31
C PRO A 358 2.90 -11.05 14.18
N ARG A 359 2.48 -11.25 12.90
CA ARG A 359 3.42 -11.47 11.79
C ARG A 359 4.43 -10.36 11.59
N ASN A 360 4.05 -9.08 11.72
CA ASN A 360 4.98 -7.97 11.56
C ASN A 360 6.08 -7.99 12.62
N LEU A 361 5.74 -8.32 13.85
CA LEU A 361 6.73 -8.53 14.91
C LEU A 361 7.63 -9.71 14.60
N LEU A 362 7.05 -10.85 14.21
CA LEU A 362 7.80 -12.06 13.90
C LEU A 362 8.74 -11.86 12.72
N VAL A 363 8.29 -11.24 11.64
CA VAL A 363 9.14 -10.94 10.48
C VAL A 363 10.28 -9.98 10.86
N ALA A 364 9.98 -8.92 11.62
CA ALA A 364 11.03 -8.02 12.11
C ALA A 364 12.06 -8.75 13.01
N MET A 365 11.63 -9.71 13.82
CA MET A 365 12.53 -10.52 14.66
C MET A 365 13.34 -11.51 13.82
N LEU A 366 12.73 -12.17 12.87
CA LEU A 366 13.38 -13.23 12.06
C LEU A 366 14.37 -12.65 11.05
N ASP A 367 13.92 -11.68 10.26
CA ASP A 367 14.69 -11.14 9.13
C ASP A 367 15.55 -9.93 9.53
N GLY A 368 15.19 -9.28 10.63
CA GLY A 368 15.77 -7.99 11.00
C GLY A 368 15.17 -6.84 10.19
N ILE A 369 15.69 -5.65 10.44
CA ILE A 369 15.33 -4.42 9.74
C ILE A 369 16.64 -3.73 9.36
N GLY A 370 16.82 -3.41 8.08
CA GLY A 370 17.98 -2.67 7.60
C GLY A 370 18.10 -1.28 8.23
N PRO A 371 19.23 -0.59 8.06
CA PRO A 371 19.36 0.78 8.52
C PRO A 371 18.39 1.67 7.73
N GLU A 372 17.53 2.39 8.44
CA GLU A 372 16.52 3.24 7.82
C GLU A 372 16.84 4.73 8.04
N ASN A 373 16.89 5.47 6.94
CA ASN A 373 17.05 6.91 6.94
C ASN A 373 15.69 7.57 6.73
N PHE A 374 15.33 8.41 7.68
CA PHE A 374 14.08 9.14 7.65
C PHE A 374 14.29 10.62 7.30
N PRO A 375 13.22 11.33 6.93
CA PRO A 375 13.29 12.78 6.76
C PRO A 375 13.87 13.50 7.98
N HIS A 376 14.45 14.68 7.75
CA HIS A 376 15.03 15.54 8.80
C HIS A 376 16.22 14.90 9.55
N ARG A 377 17.00 14.03 8.89
CA ARG A 377 18.19 13.36 9.43
C ARG A 377 17.92 12.43 10.61
N ALA A 378 16.67 12.05 10.83
CA ALA A 378 16.39 10.95 11.73
C ALA A 378 16.88 9.64 11.10
N SER A 379 17.50 8.80 11.87
CA SER A 379 17.95 7.48 11.41
C SER A 379 17.76 6.47 12.53
N LEU A 380 17.42 5.25 12.14
CA LEU A 380 17.40 4.12 13.06
C LEU A 380 18.50 3.14 12.66
N GLN A 381 19.17 2.59 13.68
CA GLN A 381 20.17 1.55 13.47
C GLN A 381 19.51 0.28 12.93
N ALA A 382 20.30 -0.50 12.19
CA ALA A 382 19.86 -1.81 11.75
C ALA A 382 19.52 -2.70 12.96
N MET A 383 18.39 -3.35 12.90
CA MET A 383 18.04 -4.45 13.80
C MET A 383 18.48 -5.76 13.14
N PRO A 384 19.36 -6.55 13.75
CA PRO A 384 19.78 -7.82 13.18
C PRO A 384 18.61 -8.82 13.14
N GLY A 385 18.61 -9.72 12.17
CA GLY A 385 17.71 -10.87 12.14
C GLY A 385 18.19 -11.97 13.09
N PHE A 386 17.25 -12.71 13.66
CA PHE A 386 17.50 -13.77 14.62
C PHE A 386 17.00 -15.14 14.14
N ALA A 387 16.70 -15.28 12.85
CA ALA A 387 16.21 -16.55 12.29
C ALA A 387 17.14 -17.72 12.61
N ASP A 388 18.45 -17.52 12.52
CA ASP A 388 19.46 -18.56 12.77
C ASP A 388 19.80 -18.75 14.26
N LYS A 389 19.34 -17.84 15.13
CA LYS A 389 19.68 -17.84 16.58
C LYS A 389 18.56 -18.34 17.46
N LEU A 390 17.33 -18.30 16.97
CA LEU A 390 16.13 -18.66 17.71
C LEU A 390 15.44 -19.84 17.02
N SER A 391 15.16 -20.90 17.77
CA SER A 391 14.20 -21.92 17.35
C SER A 391 12.78 -21.32 17.23
N ASP A 392 11.87 -22.01 16.54
CA ASP A 392 10.47 -21.58 16.44
C ASP A 392 9.82 -21.38 17.81
N GLN A 393 10.13 -22.28 18.75
CA GLN A 393 9.62 -22.22 20.13
C GLN A 393 10.16 -20.99 20.89
N GLN A 394 11.45 -20.70 20.76
CA GLN A 394 12.07 -19.53 21.39
C GLN A 394 11.54 -18.23 20.79
N ALA A 395 11.44 -18.14 19.46
CA ALA A 395 10.90 -16.97 18.80
C ALA A 395 9.43 -16.72 19.19
N ALA A 396 8.61 -17.78 19.29
CA ALA A 396 7.23 -17.68 19.79
C ALA A 396 7.19 -17.21 21.25
N GLY A 397 8.04 -17.78 22.11
CA GLY A 397 8.15 -17.38 23.52
C GLY A 397 8.56 -15.92 23.70
N LEU A 398 9.56 -15.45 22.92
CA LEU A 398 10.03 -14.08 22.92
C LEU A 398 8.93 -13.13 22.39
N ALA A 399 8.25 -13.47 21.29
CA ALA A 399 7.14 -12.67 20.77
C ALA A 399 5.99 -12.55 21.78
N ASN A 400 5.64 -13.64 22.46
CA ASN A 400 4.65 -13.63 23.53
C ASN A 400 5.06 -12.73 24.69
N TYR A 401 6.32 -12.81 25.12
CA TYR A 401 6.85 -11.91 26.14
C TYR A 401 6.67 -10.44 25.77
N LEU A 402 7.14 -10.05 24.57
CA LEU A 402 7.07 -8.66 24.09
C LEU A 402 5.62 -8.17 23.99
N ARG A 403 4.74 -9.00 23.42
CA ARG A 403 3.32 -8.67 23.23
C ARG A 403 2.56 -8.54 24.53
N VAL A 404 2.84 -9.37 25.51
CA VAL A 404 2.24 -9.33 26.85
C VAL A 404 2.71 -8.09 27.61
N VAL A 405 4.02 -7.93 27.73
CA VAL A 405 4.60 -6.91 28.62
C VAL A 405 4.42 -5.49 28.09
N TRP A 406 4.55 -5.30 26.78
CA TRP A 406 4.54 -3.97 26.20
C TRP A 406 3.43 -3.74 25.15
N GLY A 407 2.76 -4.78 24.69
CA GLY A 407 1.66 -4.69 23.74
C GLY A 407 0.27 -4.86 24.38
N GLY A 408 0.20 -5.39 25.60
CA GLY A 408 -1.07 -5.71 26.26
C GLY A 408 -1.88 -6.79 25.56
N GLN A 409 -1.21 -7.67 24.81
CA GLN A 409 -1.81 -8.80 24.08
C GLN A 409 -1.75 -10.09 24.88
N LYS A 410 -2.50 -11.09 24.44
CA LYS A 410 -2.43 -12.45 25.00
C LYS A 410 -1.19 -13.19 24.48
N PRO A 411 -0.67 -14.19 25.23
CA PRO A 411 0.44 -15.06 24.78
C PRO A 411 -0.05 -16.17 23.83
N ASP A 412 -0.52 -15.80 22.67
CA ASP A 412 -1.20 -16.68 21.70
C ASP A 412 -0.33 -17.05 20.48
N VAL A 413 0.93 -16.63 20.45
CA VAL A 413 1.85 -16.97 19.35
C VAL A 413 2.37 -18.38 19.54
N ALA A 414 2.06 -19.26 18.58
CA ALA A 414 2.53 -20.64 18.55
C ALA A 414 3.80 -20.80 17.69
N ALA A 415 4.61 -21.82 17.96
CA ALA A 415 5.78 -22.16 17.14
C ALA A 415 5.41 -22.45 15.67
N ALA A 416 4.22 -22.98 15.41
CA ALA A 416 3.72 -23.20 14.04
C ALA A 416 3.55 -21.88 13.27
N THR A 417 3.11 -20.80 13.95
CA THR A 417 3.01 -19.47 13.35
C THR A 417 4.38 -18.93 12.94
N VAL A 418 5.39 -19.14 13.78
CA VAL A 418 6.78 -18.75 13.46
C VAL A 418 7.28 -19.51 12.23
N ARG A 419 7.09 -20.84 12.22
CA ARG A 419 7.53 -21.71 11.11
C ARG A 419 6.91 -21.30 9.77
N ALA A 420 5.65 -20.89 9.76
CA ALA A 420 4.96 -20.45 8.55
C ALA A 420 5.52 -19.13 7.99
N LEU A 421 6.29 -18.38 8.78
CA LEU A 421 6.89 -17.10 8.39
C LEU A 421 8.41 -17.19 8.12
N ARG A 422 9.03 -18.36 8.31
CA ARG A 422 10.41 -18.61 7.86
C ARG A 422 10.42 -18.91 6.37
#